data_83b4132c11b14709d9a318ace3e70d14
#
_entry.id   83b4132c11b14709d9a318ace3e70d14
#
_cell.length_a   1.000
_cell.length_b   1.000
_cell.length_c   1.000
_cell.angle_alpha   90.00
_cell.angle_beta   90.00
_cell.angle_gamma   90.00
#
_symmetry.space_group_name_H-M   'P 1'
#
loop_
_entity.id
_entity.type
_entity.pdbx_description
1 polymer ?
#
loop_
_entity_poly.entity_id
_entity_poly.type
_entity_poly.pdbx_seq_one_letter_code
_entity_poly.pdbx_strand_id
1 'polypeptide(L)'
;TTAWNGEIGKKLIEDGNGFLAYNFRGQDKSKFDDKLNLDTDLIVSDLCLLIEKLKLNNIILVGLSIGGLYATLAVEKGIKSQGLVLINTLRKNNTRLKWINETMVNVARYGGTALLMDMNMPVIASPSFLEKMKSNALNPSNYKGLEKNSGIFKLMEGSLTANWDIDWSKIDVPVLVMTGHHDKVFRISDDIDEISNSMKNVQRLEFSDCGHLIPLEKPIEFAVHLNKFAKNLS
;
A
#
# COMPACT_ATOMS: atom_id res chain seq x y z
N THR A 1 -7.87 -7.47 -2.08
CA THR A 1 -9.12 -6.99 -1.42
C THR A 1 -9.57 -7.85 -0.26
N THR A 2 -9.31 -9.16 -0.26
CA THR A 2 -9.83 -10.07 0.78
C THR A 2 -9.47 -9.60 2.20
N ALA A 3 -8.23 -9.16 2.43
CA ALA A 3 -7.80 -8.63 3.73
C ALA A 3 -8.55 -7.35 4.15
N TRP A 4 -8.87 -6.48 3.20
CA TRP A 4 -9.59 -5.24 3.46
C TRP A 4 -11.10 -5.47 3.67
N ASN A 5 -11.69 -6.42 2.95
CA ASN A 5 -13.13 -6.72 3.01
C ASN A 5 -13.56 -7.50 4.27
N GLY A 6 -12.61 -8.03 5.02
CA GLY A 6 -12.87 -8.77 6.26
C GLY A 6 -13.24 -7.85 7.43
N GLU A 7 -12.46 -7.93 8.51
CA GLU A 7 -12.71 -7.18 9.75
C GLU A 7 -12.67 -5.67 9.56
N ILE A 8 -11.77 -5.16 8.69
CA ILE A 8 -11.64 -3.72 8.43
C ILE A 8 -12.93 -3.17 7.81
N GLY A 9 -13.36 -3.73 6.66
CA GLY A 9 -14.55 -3.26 5.96
C GLY A 9 -15.81 -3.36 6.81
N LYS A 10 -15.99 -4.46 7.55
CA LYS A 10 -17.10 -4.63 8.49
C LYS A 10 -17.12 -3.51 9.52
N LYS A 11 -15.98 -3.28 10.20
CA LYS A 11 -15.87 -2.25 11.23
C LYS A 11 -16.16 -0.85 10.70
N LEU A 12 -15.67 -0.51 9.52
CA LEU A 12 -15.93 0.79 8.88
C LEU A 12 -17.41 0.98 8.56
N ILE A 13 -18.08 -0.05 8.02
CA ILE A 13 -19.51 -0.02 7.71
C ILE A 13 -20.36 0.08 8.99
N GLU A 14 -20.04 -0.68 10.04
CA GLU A 14 -20.71 -0.60 11.33
C GLU A 14 -20.62 0.80 11.96
N ASP A 15 -19.51 1.50 11.71
CA ASP A 15 -19.30 2.88 12.18
C ASP A 15 -19.90 3.95 11.25
N GLY A 16 -20.69 3.55 10.23
CA GLY A 16 -21.46 4.43 9.36
C GLY A 16 -20.71 4.95 8.13
N ASN A 17 -19.54 4.38 7.79
CA ASN A 17 -18.80 4.76 6.59
C ASN A 17 -19.15 3.89 5.40
N GLY A 18 -19.11 4.46 4.20
CA GLY A 18 -18.98 3.70 2.97
C GLY A 18 -17.60 3.06 2.87
N PHE A 19 -17.51 1.89 2.24
CA PHE A 19 -16.24 1.19 2.07
C PHE A 19 -16.11 0.64 0.66
N LEU A 20 -14.99 0.92 0.00
CA LEU A 20 -14.62 0.36 -1.29
C LEU A 20 -13.17 -0.11 -1.26
N ALA A 21 -12.95 -1.39 -1.49
CA ALA A 21 -11.64 -1.94 -1.81
C ALA A 21 -11.68 -2.60 -3.19
N TYR A 22 -10.65 -2.37 -4.00
CA TYR A 22 -10.57 -2.91 -5.35
C TYR A 22 -9.21 -3.56 -5.60
N ASN A 23 -9.15 -4.47 -6.56
CA ASN A 23 -7.92 -5.05 -7.06
C ASN A 23 -7.41 -4.21 -8.23
N PHE A 24 -6.11 -3.97 -8.28
CA PHE A 24 -5.51 -3.36 -9.46
C PHE A 24 -5.71 -4.25 -10.69
N ARG A 25 -5.66 -3.64 -11.86
CA ARG A 25 -5.59 -4.36 -13.14
C ARG A 25 -4.50 -5.44 -13.07
N GLY A 26 -4.82 -6.66 -13.45
CA GLY A 26 -3.89 -7.81 -13.37
C GLY A 26 -3.81 -8.51 -12.00
N GLN A 27 -4.47 -7.99 -10.95
CA GLN A 27 -4.57 -8.70 -9.67
C GLN A 27 -5.82 -9.58 -9.62
N ASP A 28 -5.67 -10.79 -9.08
CA ASP A 28 -6.75 -11.76 -8.86
C ASP A 28 -7.64 -11.91 -10.11
N LYS A 29 -8.91 -11.53 -10.02
CA LYS A 29 -9.89 -11.59 -11.13
C LYS A 29 -9.98 -10.32 -11.98
N SER A 30 -9.19 -9.29 -11.65
CA SER A 30 -9.15 -8.06 -12.44
C SER A 30 -8.50 -8.32 -13.79
N LYS A 31 -9.29 -8.20 -14.87
CA LYS A 31 -8.81 -8.43 -16.24
C LYS A 31 -7.78 -7.39 -16.65
N PHE A 32 -6.89 -7.78 -17.54
CA PHE A 32 -5.92 -6.89 -18.16
C PHE A 32 -5.59 -7.41 -19.58
N ASP A 33 -5.05 -6.53 -20.41
CA ASP A 33 -4.45 -6.89 -21.68
C ASP A 33 -2.95 -7.13 -21.44
N ASP A 34 -2.44 -8.29 -21.84
CA ASP A 34 -1.03 -8.69 -21.65
C ASP A 34 -0.05 -7.87 -22.48
N LYS A 35 -0.53 -7.09 -23.44
CA LYS A 35 0.26 -6.11 -24.20
C LYS A 35 0.50 -4.80 -23.46
N LEU A 36 -0.26 -4.52 -22.40
CA LEU A 36 -0.10 -3.29 -21.61
C LEU A 36 1.05 -3.40 -20.62
N ASN A 37 1.76 -2.30 -20.46
CA ASN A 37 2.62 -2.10 -19.30
C ASN A 37 1.75 -1.63 -18.13
N LEU A 38 1.76 -2.40 -17.03
CA LEU A 38 0.99 -2.05 -15.84
C LEU A 38 1.82 -1.09 -14.96
N ASP A 39 2.24 0.03 -15.54
CA ASP A 39 3.06 1.04 -14.87
C ASP A 39 2.25 1.93 -13.90
N THR A 40 2.97 2.78 -13.19
CA THR A 40 2.39 3.69 -12.20
C THR A 40 1.32 4.59 -12.80
N ASP A 41 1.54 5.15 -13.97
CA ASP A 41 0.59 6.09 -14.60
C ASP A 41 -0.71 5.40 -14.98
N LEU A 42 -0.66 4.18 -15.51
CA LEU A 42 -1.85 3.40 -15.83
C LEU A 42 -2.65 3.05 -14.58
N ILE A 43 -1.99 2.58 -13.51
CA ILE A 43 -2.66 2.20 -12.26
C ILE A 43 -3.31 3.40 -11.58
N VAL A 44 -2.65 4.56 -11.57
CA VAL A 44 -3.23 5.81 -11.05
C VAL A 44 -4.40 6.27 -11.92
N SER A 45 -4.29 6.16 -13.24
CA SER A 45 -5.39 6.52 -14.15
C SER A 45 -6.61 5.61 -13.97
N ASP A 46 -6.40 4.32 -13.74
CA ASP A 46 -7.47 3.37 -13.39
C ASP A 46 -8.17 3.77 -12.08
N LEU A 47 -7.44 4.21 -11.06
CA LEU A 47 -8.01 4.71 -9.80
C LEU A 47 -8.88 5.95 -10.05
N CYS A 48 -8.36 6.93 -10.77
CA CYS A 48 -9.11 8.14 -11.12
C CYS A 48 -10.39 7.81 -11.87
N LEU A 49 -10.30 6.95 -12.90
CA LEU A 49 -11.45 6.51 -13.69
C LEU A 49 -12.49 5.75 -12.83
N LEU A 50 -12.05 4.90 -11.90
CA LEU A 50 -12.94 4.18 -10.99
C LEU A 50 -13.75 5.15 -10.13
N ILE A 51 -13.09 6.16 -9.53
CA ILE A 51 -13.72 7.18 -8.72
C ILE A 51 -14.77 7.95 -9.53
N GLU A 52 -14.41 8.37 -10.74
CA GLU A 52 -15.31 9.08 -11.65
C GLU A 52 -16.54 8.22 -12.05
N LYS A 53 -16.31 7.00 -12.52
CA LYS A 53 -17.37 6.11 -13.01
C LYS A 53 -18.36 5.72 -11.92
N LEU A 54 -17.89 5.53 -10.70
CA LEU A 54 -18.73 5.25 -9.53
C LEU A 54 -19.30 6.53 -8.90
N LYS A 55 -18.91 7.71 -9.40
CA LYS A 55 -19.35 9.03 -8.88
C LYS A 55 -19.11 9.13 -7.37
N LEU A 56 -17.97 8.64 -6.92
CA LEU A 56 -17.61 8.68 -5.50
C LEU A 56 -17.34 10.12 -5.09
N ASN A 57 -17.89 10.49 -3.95
CA ASN A 57 -17.68 11.79 -3.32
C ASN A 57 -17.44 11.63 -1.82
N ASN A 58 -16.96 12.67 -1.17
CA ASN A 58 -16.62 12.64 0.25
C ASN A 58 -15.70 11.46 0.61
N ILE A 59 -14.71 11.18 -0.24
CA ILE A 59 -13.83 10.03 -0.12
C ILE A 59 -12.57 10.35 0.69
N ILE A 60 -12.07 9.35 1.40
CA ILE A 60 -10.72 9.30 1.96
C ILE A 60 -9.96 8.23 1.16
N LEU A 61 -8.85 8.61 0.58
CA LEU A 61 -7.97 7.66 -0.11
C LEU A 61 -7.04 7.00 0.89
N VAL A 62 -7.00 5.68 0.88
CA VAL A 62 -6.20 4.88 1.82
C VAL A 62 -5.27 3.96 1.04
N GLY A 63 -3.97 4.06 1.30
CA GLY A 63 -2.99 3.25 0.60
C GLY A 63 -1.87 2.71 1.50
N LEU A 64 -1.60 1.41 1.32
CA LEU A 64 -0.47 0.73 1.94
C LEU A 64 0.71 0.73 0.97
N SER A 65 1.88 1.16 1.45
CA SER A 65 3.13 1.12 0.67
C SER A 65 2.99 1.84 -0.67
N ILE A 66 3.22 1.17 -1.80
CA ILE A 66 3.03 1.74 -3.15
C ILE A 66 1.58 2.18 -3.40
N GLY A 67 0.61 1.56 -2.75
CA GLY A 67 -0.79 2.00 -2.81
C GLY A 67 -1.00 3.41 -2.25
N GLY A 68 -0.21 3.80 -1.25
CA GLY A 68 -0.20 5.17 -0.74
C GLY A 68 0.39 6.17 -1.75
N LEU A 69 1.43 5.79 -2.48
CA LEU A 69 1.94 6.59 -3.59
C LEU A 69 0.86 6.79 -4.67
N TYR A 70 0.17 5.72 -5.08
CA TYR A 70 -0.89 5.83 -6.10
C TYR A 70 -2.05 6.71 -5.63
N ALA A 71 -2.42 6.63 -4.35
CA ALA A 71 -3.42 7.51 -3.75
C ALA A 71 -2.98 8.98 -3.78
N THR A 72 -1.71 9.26 -3.44
CA THR A 72 -1.13 10.61 -3.50
C THR A 72 -1.12 11.16 -4.92
N LEU A 73 -0.66 10.36 -5.89
CA LEU A 73 -0.64 10.76 -7.30
C LEU A 73 -2.06 11.01 -7.87
N ALA A 74 -3.07 10.29 -7.38
CA ALA A 74 -4.46 10.57 -7.76
C ALA A 74 -4.93 11.94 -7.24
N VAL A 75 -4.53 12.33 -6.02
CA VAL A 75 -4.79 13.68 -5.48
C VAL A 75 -4.08 14.73 -6.32
N GLU A 76 -2.81 14.53 -6.68
CA GLU A 76 -2.06 15.43 -7.57
C GLU A 76 -2.72 15.57 -8.96
N LYS A 77 -3.33 14.50 -9.48
CA LYS A 77 -4.12 14.51 -10.72
C LYS A 77 -5.50 15.19 -10.57
N GLY A 78 -5.83 15.72 -9.41
CA GLY A 78 -7.05 16.52 -9.17
C GLY A 78 -8.24 15.73 -8.60
N ILE A 79 -8.06 14.48 -8.16
CA ILE A 79 -9.10 13.77 -7.42
C ILE A 79 -9.39 14.51 -6.12
N LYS A 80 -10.65 14.91 -5.94
CA LYS A 80 -11.12 15.56 -4.71
C LYS A 80 -11.26 14.52 -3.61
N SER A 81 -10.37 14.58 -2.64
CA SER A 81 -10.39 13.73 -1.44
C SER A 81 -10.52 14.60 -0.20
N GLN A 82 -11.27 14.12 0.80
CA GLN A 82 -11.36 14.77 2.11
C GLN A 82 -10.11 14.53 2.96
N GLY A 83 -9.37 13.46 2.69
CA GLY A 83 -8.15 13.12 3.39
C GLY A 83 -7.40 11.99 2.71
N LEU A 84 -6.15 11.81 3.11
CA LEU A 84 -5.23 10.80 2.60
C LEU A 84 -4.65 10.00 3.77
N VAL A 85 -4.70 8.67 3.70
CA VAL A 85 -4.12 7.78 4.70
C VAL A 85 -2.99 6.98 4.07
N LEU A 86 -1.78 7.21 4.55
CA LEU A 86 -0.53 6.65 4.04
C LEU A 86 0.04 5.65 5.05
N ILE A 87 0.05 4.37 4.68
CA ILE A 87 0.49 3.29 5.56
C ILE A 87 1.84 2.79 5.08
N ASN A 88 2.89 3.00 5.87
CA ASN A 88 4.28 2.64 5.52
C ASN A 88 4.67 3.07 4.08
N THR A 89 4.22 4.26 3.68
CA THR A 89 4.39 4.79 2.32
C THR A 89 5.61 5.70 2.21
N LEU A 90 5.86 6.56 3.21
CA LEU A 90 6.83 7.64 3.10
C LEU A 90 8.25 7.12 2.94
N ARG A 91 8.85 7.45 1.81
CA ARG A 91 10.24 7.11 1.46
C ARG A 91 10.75 7.99 0.33
N LYS A 92 12.06 8.06 0.16
CA LYS A 92 12.74 8.79 -0.90
C LYS A 92 13.34 7.86 -1.94
N ASN A 93 13.46 8.34 -3.17
CA ASN A 93 14.26 7.66 -4.18
C ASN A 93 15.73 7.63 -3.75
N ASN A 94 16.31 6.44 -3.75
CA ASN A 94 17.74 6.23 -3.52
C ASN A 94 18.19 4.87 -4.07
N THR A 95 19.50 4.65 -4.12
CA THR A 95 20.10 3.40 -4.62
C THR A 95 19.61 2.18 -3.85
N ARG A 96 19.45 2.30 -2.52
CA ARG A 96 18.97 1.20 -1.66
C ARG A 96 17.55 0.79 -2.04
N LEU A 97 16.63 1.75 -2.20
CA LEU A 97 15.24 1.47 -2.58
C LEU A 97 15.17 0.82 -3.98
N LYS A 98 15.93 1.36 -4.94
CA LYS A 98 16.01 0.78 -6.29
C LYS A 98 16.49 -0.67 -6.24
N TRP A 99 17.56 -0.93 -5.51
CA TRP A 99 18.11 -2.29 -5.39
C TRP A 99 17.10 -3.25 -4.76
N ILE A 100 16.43 -2.85 -3.68
CA ILE A 100 15.39 -3.66 -3.02
C ILE A 100 14.28 -4.00 -4.03
N ASN A 101 13.73 -3.00 -4.72
CA ASN A 101 12.61 -3.19 -5.63
C ASN A 101 12.97 -4.11 -6.81
N GLU A 102 14.13 -3.91 -7.44
CA GLU A 102 14.62 -4.79 -8.52
C GLU A 102 14.86 -6.22 -8.02
N THR A 103 15.41 -6.38 -6.82
CA THR A 103 15.62 -7.70 -6.20
C THR A 103 14.29 -8.39 -5.95
N MET A 104 13.28 -7.70 -5.43
CA MET A 104 11.95 -8.26 -5.19
C MET A 104 11.30 -8.77 -6.49
N VAL A 105 11.41 -8.03 -7.59
CA VAL A 105 10.93 -8.46 -8.91
C VAL A 105 11.68 -9.72 -9.38
N ASN A 106 12.99 -9.77 -9.21
CA ASN A 106 13.78 -10.93 -9.59
C ASN A 106 13.45 -12.16 -8.72
N VAL A 107 13.28 -11.99 -7.41
CA VAL A 107 12.84 -13.08 -6.53
C VAL A 107 11.49 -13.63 -6.96
N ALA A 108 10.54 -12.76 -7.28
CA ALA A 108 9.22 -13.18 -7.77
C ALA A 108 9.31 -13.88 -9.15
N ARG A 109 10.23 -13.44 -10.02
CA ARG A 109 10.47 -14.07 -11.32
C ARG A 109 10.90 -15.53 -11.19
N TYR A 110 11.79 -15.83 -10.25
CA TYR A 110 12.39 -17.17 -10.14
C TYR A 110 11.72 -18.06 -9.09
N GLY A 111 11.17 -17.50 -8.03
CA GLY A 111 10.58 -18.24 -6.92
C GLY A 111 9.11 -17.92 -6.62
N GLY A 112 8.54 -16.98 -7.38
CA GLY A 112 7.14 -16.60 -7.22
C GLY A 112 6.86 -15.77 -5.96
N THR A 113 5.58 -15.52 -5.74
CA THR A 113 5.12 -14.74 -4.58
C THR A 113 5.40 -15.46 -3.26
N ALA A 114 5.43 -16.79 -3.24
CA ALA A 114 5.70 -17.55 -2.03
C ALA A 114 7.15 -17.31 -1.54
N LEU A 115 8.15 -17.45 -2.41
CA LEU A 115 9.54 -17.16 -2.04
C LEU A 115 9.71 -15.67 -1.67
N LEU A 116 9.07 -14.76 -2.41
CA LEU A 116 9.11 -13.34 -2.10
C LEU A 116 8.57 -13.06 -0.69
N MET A 117 7.45 -13.68 -0.31
CA MET A 117 6.88 -13.55 1.03
C MET A 117 7.83 -14.12 2.09
N ASP A 118 8.35 -15.32 1.91
CA ASP A 118 9.25 -15.97 2.87
C ASP A 118 10.54 -15.18 3.09
N MET A 119 11.05 -14.49 2.07
CA MET A 119 12.22 -13.63 2.19
C MET A 119 11.91 -12.29 2.91
N ASN A 120 10.74 -11.69 2.65
CA ASN A 120 10.44 -10.36 3.16
C ASN A 120 9.79 -10.39 4.55
N MET A 121 8.89 -11.34 4.81
CA MET A 121 8.13 -11.36 6.07
C MET A 121 9.01 -11.25 7.32
N PRO A 122 10.16 -11.94 7.45
CA PRO A 122 11.01 -11.84 8.65
C PRO A 122 11.57 -10.44 8.93
N VAL A 123 11.64 -9.59 7.89
CA VAL A 123 12.22 -8.23 8.00
C VAL A 123 11.19 -7.12 7.88
N ILE A 124 9.94 -7.42 7.52
CA ILE A 124 8.88 -6.42 7.42
C ILE A 124 7.70 -6.62 8.37
N ALA A 125 7.56 -7.77 9.02
CA ALA A 125 6.44 -8.07 9.90
C ALA A 125 6.85 -8.14 11.38
N SER A 126 5.87 -8.00 12.28
CA SER A 126 6.11 -8.17 13.70
C SER A 126 6.34 -9.64 14.09
N PRO A 127 7.09 -9.91 15.16
CA PRO A 127 7.31 -11.28 15.65
C PRO A 127 6.01 -12.03 15.94
N SER A 128 5.00 -11.35 16.49
CA SER A 128 3.70 -11.95 16.77
C SER A 128 2.94 -12.35 15.52
N PHE A 129 3.07 -11.58 14.43
CA PHE A 129 2.46 -11.92 13.15
C PHE A 129 3.19 -13.08 12.47
N LEU A 130 4.52 -13.12 12.55
CA LEU A 130 5.32 -14.25 12.04
C LEU A 130 4.92 -15.57 12.71
N GLU A 131 4.72 -15.58 14.03
CA GLU A 131 4.25 -16.76 14.74
C GLU A 131 2.89 -17.26 14.22
N LYS A 132 1.96 -16.35 13.87
CA LYS A 132 0.68 -16.72 13.26
C LYS A 132 0.83 -17.32 11.86
N MET A 133 1.82 -16.86 11.09
CA MET A 133 1.99 -17.24 9.68
C MET A 133 2.90 -18.46 9.48
N LYS A 134 3.67 -18.85 10.48
CA LYS A 134 4.76 -19.86 10.36
C LYS A 134 4.32 -21.21 9.79
N SER A 135 3.09 -21.65 10.05
CA SER A 135 2.58 -22.92 9.53
C SER A 135 2.46 -22.98 8.02
N ASN A 136 2.37 -21.83 7.35
CA ASN A 136 2.24 -21.71 5.90
C ASN A 136 3.53 -21.21 5.22
N ALA A 137 4.56 -20.91 6.01
CA ALA A 137 5.84 -20.40 5.53
C ALA A 137 6.83 -21.52 5.20
N LEU A 138 7.89 -21.16 4.48
CA LEU A 138 9.06 -22.00 4.20
C LEU A 138 8.70 -23.36 3.56
N ASN A 139 7.71 -23.34 2.65
CA ASN A 139 7.38 -24.55 1.88
C ASN A 139 7.94 -24.42 0.44
N PRO A 140 9.11 -25.05 0.15
CA PRO A 140 9.76 -24.94 -1.16
C PRO A 140 8.91 -25.46 -2.33
N SER A 141 7.93 -26.34 -2.08
CA SER A 141 7.03 -26.84 -3.13
C SER A 141 6.15 -25.74 -3.73
N ASN A 142 5.98 -24.62 -3.02
CA ASN A 142 5.24 -23.45 -3.45
C ASN A 142 6.10 -22.43 -4.22
N TYR A 143 7.41 -22.62 -4.28
CA TYR A 143 8.32 -21.69 -4.97
C TYR A 143 8.26 -21.92 -6.49
N LYS A 144 7.35 -21.22 -7.12
CA LYS A 144 7.13 -21.28 -8.57
C LYS A 144 7.23 -19.90 -9.14
N GLY A 145 8.21 -19.68 -10.01
CA GLY A 145 8.43 -18.41 -10.67
C GLY A 145 7.17 -17.89 -11.38
N LEU A 146 7.01 -16.58 -11.39
CA LEU A 146 5.89 -15.96 -12.09
C LEU A 146 6.15 -15.91 -13.61
N GLU A 147 5.13 -16.22 -14.36
CA GLU A 147 5.13 -16.05 -15.81
C GLU A 147 5.23 -14.55 -16.16
N LYS A 148 6.08 -14.21 -17.16
CA LYS A 148 6.32 -12.82 -17.58
C LYS A 148 5.06 -12.06 -17.99
N ASN A 149 4.08 -12.77 -18.55
CA ASN A 149 2.80 -12.21 -18.99
C ASN A 149 1.71 -12.30 -17.92
N SER A 150 2.01 -12.81 -16.73
CA SER A 150 1.04 -12.80 -15.62
C SER A 150 0.80 -11.38 -15.11
N GLY A 151 -0.44 -11.06 -14.73
CA GLY A 151 -0.79 -9.73 -14.26
C GLY A 151 0.00 -9.30 -13.02
N ILE A 152 0.21 -10.21 -12.07
CA ILE A 152 1.02 -9.95 -10.87
C ILE A 152 2.46 -9.58 -11.24
N PHE A 153 3.08 -10.33 -12.16
CA PHE A 153 4.46 -10.05 -12.57
C PHE A 153 4.56 -8.69 -13.27
N LYS A 154 3.65 -8.39 -14.20
CA LYS A 154 3.59 -7.10 -14.88
C LYS A 154 3.36 -5.92 -13.93
N LEU A 155 2.52 -6.09 -12.90
CA LEU A 155 2.34 -5.09 -11.85
C LEU A 155 3.64 -4.85 -11.07
N MET A 156 4.36 -5.90 -10.74
CA MET A 156 5.65 -5.77 -10.05
C MET A 156 6.70 -5.08 -10.93
N GLU A 157 6.82 -5.46 -12.21
CA GLU A 157 7.70 -4.75 -13.15
C GLU A 157 7.26 -3.29 -13.34
N GLY A 158 5.96 -3.04 -13.51
CA GLY A 158 5.42 -1.70 -13.65
C GLY A 158 5.67 -0.83 -12.41
N SER A 159 5.70 -1.41 -11.22
CA SER A 159 6.00 -0.68 -10.00
C SER A 159 7.43 -0.11 -9.96
N LEU A 160 8.36 -0.64 -10.76
CA LEU A 160 9.72 -0.09 -10.88
C LEU A 160 9.75 1.30 -11.55
N THR A 161 8.68 1.69 -12.24
CA THR A 161 8.53 3.03 -12.82
C THR A 161 8.07 4.07 -11.79
N ALA A 162 7.79 3.65 -10.55
CA ALA A 162 7.29 4.53 -9.51
C ALA A 162 8.32 5.61 -9.15
N ASN A 163 7.91 6.87 -9.32
CA ASN A 163 8.67 8.01 -8.85
C ASN A 163 8.20 8.39 -7.44
N TRP A 164 9.11 8.33 -6.47
CA TRP A 164 8.85 8.66 -5.07
C TRP A 164 9.22 10.11 -4.72
N ASP A 165 9.71 10.89 -5.70
CA ASP A 165 10.05 12.31 -5.51
C ASP A 165 8.77 13.16 -5.64
N ILE A 166 7.93 13.06 -4.63
CA ILE A 166 6.68 13.82 -4.50
C ILE A 166 6.98 15.15 -3.82
N ASP A 167 6.40 16.22 -4.33
CA ASP A 167 6.38 17.51 -3.63
C ASP A 167 5.26 17.52 -2.57
N TRP A 168 5.57 16.92 -1.42
CA TRP A 168 4.61 16.76 -0.32
C TRP A 168 4.07 18.08 0.22
N SER A 169 4.78 19.20 -0.01
CA SER A 169 4.32 20.55 0.38
C SER A 169 3.09 21.02 -0.40
N LYS A 170 2.82 20.41 -1.55
CA LYS A 170 1.65 20.69 -2.40
C LYS A 170 0.42 19.84 -2.06
N ILE A 171 0.55 18.89 -1.17
CA ILE A 171 -0.60 18.08 -0.71
C ILE A 171 -1.41 18.93 0.27
N ASP A 172 -2.55 19.43 -0.18
CA ASP A 172 -3.40 20.37 0.59
C ASP A 172 -4.49 19.67 1.42
N VAL A 173 -4.70 18.35 1.23
CA VAL A 173 -5.65 17.58 2.04
C VAL A 173 -5.03 17.14 3.36
N PRO A 174 -5.82 16.94 4.42
CA PRO A 174 -5.36 16.33 5.66
C PRO A 174 -4.77 14.94 5.41
N VAL A 175 -3.61 14.65 6.01
CA VAL A 175 -2.90 13.38 5.83
C VAL A 175 -2.73 12.67 7.16
N LEU A 176 -3.10 11.38 7.21
CA LEU A 176 -2.75 10.48 8.30
C LEU A 176 -1.64 9.53 7.84
N VAL A 177 -0.48 9.63 8.48
CA VAL A 177 0.66 8.74 8.25
C VAL A 177 0.69 7.68 9.34
N MET A 178 0.62 6.42 8.94
CA MET A 178 0.73 5.27 9.85
C MET A 178 2.03 4.52 9.59
N THR A 179 2.82 4.29 10.63
CA THR A 179 4.15 3.66 10.54
C THR A 179 4.31 2.50 11.50
N GLY A 180 4.70 1.34 11.00
CA GLY A 180 5.02 0.16 11.81
C GLY A 180 6.50 0.02 12.09
N HIS A 181 6.90 -0.10 13.37
CA HIS A 181 8.30 -0.10 13.79
C HIS A 181 9.07 -1.38 13.41
N HIS A 182 8.37 -2.49 13.17
CA HIS A 182 8.99 -3.74 12.74
C HIS A 182 9.29 -3.80 11.24
N ASP A 183 8.89 -2.79 10.46
CA ASP A 183 9.35 -2.66 9.07
C ASP A 183 10.83 -2.23 9.04
N LYS A 184 11.72 -3.20 8.85
CA LYS A 184 13.17 -2.98 8.78
C LYS A 184 13.69 -2.72 7.36
N VAL A 185 12.80 -2.81 6.36
CA VAL A 185 13.16 -2.66 4.95
C VAL A 185 12.83 -1.26 4.44
N PHE A 186 11.61 -0.80 4.63
CA PHE A 186 11.12 0.44 4.02
C PHE A 186 11.05 1.61 5.00
N ARG A 187 11.04 1.36 6.30
CA ARG A 187 11.03 2.40 7.32
C ARG A 187 12.42 3.00 7.49
N ILE A 188 12.58 4.27 7.07
CA ILE A 188 13.75 5.11 7.35
C ILE A 188 13.21 6.33 8.11
N SER A 189 13.55 6.43 9.41
CA SER A 189 12.96 7.45 10.30
C SER A 189 13.22 8.86 9.81
N ASP A 190 14.47 9.16 9.41
CA ASP A 190 14.85 10.49 8.93
C ASP A 190 14.07 10.90 7.67
N ASP A 191 13.88 9.97 6.72
CA ASP A 191 13.07 10.24 5.53
C ASP A 191 11.61 10.53 5.89
N ILE A 192 11.04 9.72 6.81
CA ILE A 192 9.65 9.91 7.27
C ILE A 192 9.49 11.24 7.99
N ASP A 193 10.44 11.62 8.84
CA ASP A 193 10.43 12.88 9.58
C ASP A 193 10.52 14.08 8.62
N GLU A 194 11.47 14.06 7.69
CA GLU A 194 11.64 15.14 6.72
C GLU A 194 10.41 15.30 5.82
N ILE A 195 9.90 14.19 5.26
CA ILE A 195 8.71 14.21 4.42
C ILE A 195 7.50 14.69 5.22
N SER A 196 7.27 14.17 6.42
CA SER A 196 6.12 14.57 7.24
C SER A 196 6.20 16.06 7.59
N ASN A 197 7.38 16.58 7.93
CA ASN A 197 7.57 17.99 8.26
C ASN A 197 7.35 18.93 7.05
N SER A 198 7.42 18.43 5.83
CA SER A 198 7.11 19.21 4.63
C SER A 198 5.61 19.33 4.33
N MET A 199 4.77 18.48 4.92
CA MET A 199 3.32 18.49 4.72
C MET A 199 2.65 19.57 5.56
N LYS A 200 1.61 20.24 5.03
CA LYS A 200 0.89 21.30 5.72
C LYS A 200 -0.01 20.81 6.85
N ASN A 201 -0.67 19.68 6.65
CA ASN A 201 -1.65 19.12 7.60
C ASN A 201 -1.45 17.62 7.72
N VAL A 202 -0.56 17.21 8.60
CA VAL A 202 -0.20 15.81 8.82
C VAL A 202 -0.41 15.40 10.27
N GLN A 203 -1.05 14.25 10.44
CA GLN A 203 -1.11 13.51 11.70
C GLN A 203 -0.28 12.23 11.55
N ARG A 204 0.58 11.93 12.53
CA ARG A 204 1.38 10.72 12.55
C ARG A 204 0.87 9.76 13.61
N LEU A 205 0.89 8.47 13.29
CA LEU A 205 0.57 7.38 14.20
C LEU A 205 1.60 6.28 14.05
N GLU A 206 2.27 5.96 15.14
CA GLU A 206 3.35 4.97 15.20
C GLU A 206 2.86 3.69 15.90
N PHE A 207 3.10 2.54 15.28
CA PHE A 207 2.78 1.22 15.84
C PHE A 207 4.09 0.53 16.25
N SER A 208 4.37 0.51 17.54
CA SER A 208 5.63 -0.07 18.08
C SER A 208 5.69 -1.59 17.96
N ASP A 209 4.56 -2.26 17.88
CA ASP A 209 4.40 -3.71 17.87
C ASP A 209 3.86 -4.26 16.53
N CYS A 210 3.96 -3.48 15.47
CA CYS A 210 3.50 -3.80 14.13
C CYS A 210 4.59 -3.55 13.08
N GLY A 211 4.53 -4.25 11.97
CA GLY A 211 5.44 -4.09 10.83
C GLY A 211 4.81 -3.35 9.66
N HIS A 212 5.24 -3.73 8.46
CA HIS A 212 4.82 -3.11 7.20
C HIS A 212 3.33 -3.28 6.91
N LEU A 213 2.75 -4.41 7.34
CA LEU A 213 1.40 -4.82 6.95
C LEU A 213 0.38 -4.48 8.04
N ILE A 214 0.37 -3.24 8.54
CA ILE A 214 -0.53 -2.78 9.62
C ILE A 214 -1.98 -3.26 9.44
N PRO A 215 -2.61 -3.15 8.26
CA PRO A 215 -3.99 -3.62 8.07
C PRO A 215 -4.18 -5.13 8.22
N LEU A 216 -3.12 -5.93 8.07
CA LEU A 216 -3.14 -7.38 8.25
C LEU A 216 -2.75 -7.79 9.68
N GLU A 217 -1.81 -7.07 10.25
CA GLU A 217 -1.29 -7.36 11.59
C GLU A 217 -2.25 -6.90 12.69
N LYS A 218 -2.92 -5.76 12.48
CA LYS A 218 -3.79 -5.06 13.44
C LYS A 218 -5.09 -4.55 12.80
N PRO A 219 -5.92 -5.41 12.18
CA PRO A 219 -7.05 -4.96 11.34
C PRO A 219 -8.07 -4.10 12.11
N ILE A 220 -8.41 -4.47 13.34
CA ILE A 220 -9.40 -3.74 14.14
C ILE A 220 -8.84 -2.41 14.64
N GLU A 221 -7.63 -2.42 15.18
CA GLU A 221 -6.96 -1.20 15.64
C GLU A 221 -6.76 -0.20 14.49
N PHE A 222 -6.33 -0.70 13.33
CA PHE A 222 -6.26 0.10 12.11
C PHE A 222 -7.61 0.73 11.74
N ALA A 223 -8.70 -0.05 11.73
CA ALA A 223 -10.04 0.46 11.41
C ALA A 223 -10.52 1.53 12.41
N VAL A 224 -10.23 1.35 13.70
CA VAL A 224 -10.56 2.35 14.74
C VAL A 224 -9.86 3.68 14.48
N HIS A 225 -8.56 3.64 14.17
CA HIS A 225 -7.80 4.86 13.86
C HIS A 225 -8.27 5.53 12.58
N LEU A 226 -8.59 4.75 11.54
CA LEU A 226 -9.14 5.25 10.30
C LEU A 226 -10.49 5.95 10.52
N ASN A 227 -11.39 5.34 11.31
CA ASN A 227 -12.67 5.96 11.71
C ASN A 227 -12.49 7.26 12.48
N LYS A 228 -11.53 7.29 13.43
CA LYS A 228 -11.22 8.49 14.19
C LYS A 228 -10.77 9.62 13.26
N PHE A 229 -9.91 9.31 12.30
CA PHE A 229 -9.46 10.26 11.29
C PHE A 229 -10.63 10.77 10.45
N ALA A 230 -11.48 9.86 9.93
CA ALA A 230 -12.64 10.22 9.12
C ALA A 230 -13.60 11.17 9.87
N LYS A 231 -13.88 10.92 11.13
CA LYS A 231 -14.76 11.78 11.97
C LYS A 231 -14.19 13.17 12.20
N ASN A 232 -12.88 13.34 12.17
CA ASN A 232 -12.24 14.65 12.32
C ASN A 232 -12.27 15.49 11.02
N LEU A 233 -12.66 14.89 9.90
CA LEU A 233 -12.79 15.55 8.60
C LEU A 233 -14.23 15.98 8.25
N SER A 234 -15.20 15.55 9.07
CA SER A 234 -16.65 15.75 8.87
C SER A 234 -17.13 17.09 9.41
#